data_4be885649de4fec4b3de3b61cd1372c3
#
_entry.id   4be885649de4fec4b3de3b61cd1372c3
#
_cell.length_a   1.000
_cell.length_b   1.000
_cell.length_c   1.000
_cell.angle_alpha   90.00
_cell.angle_beta   90.00
_cell.angle_gamma   90.00
#
_symmetry.space_group_name_H-M   'P 1'
#
loop_
_entity.id
_entity.type
_entity.pdbx_description
1 polymer ?
#
loop_
_entity_poly.entity_id
_entity_poly.type
_entity_poly.pdbx_seq_one_letter_code
_entity_poly.pdbx_strand_id
1 'polypeptide(L)'
;MGIDTWAVDFVLLDGQGQIIGDTVAYRDGRTAGIREALEPALPFAEHYARTGIQYQPFNTAYQLAALKNEHPDQLAAAKTFLMVPDYLNFKLTGVAANEYTNASTTALVGAESQDWDDEIISKLGLPREIFQPIRMPGQALGPFTAEIRDAVGFDCTVLLPATHDTGSAFLAVPARDDKAVYLSSGTWSLLGVENPQPITTPESCAANFTNEGGYESRYRYLKNIMGLWMIQSVRRELGEKAGARPTFPELIAAAQACSDFPGVVSTGDDRFLAPKSMIE
;
A
#
# COMPACT_ATOMS: atom_id res chain seq x y z
N MET A 1 -21.24 -3.07 7.14
CA MET A 1 -20.37 -1.90 6.85
C MET A 1 -18.97 -2.42 6.55
N GLY A 2 -18.25 -1.82 5.61
CA GLY A 2 -16.83 -2.12 5.33
C GLY A 2 -16.07 -0.82 5.11
N ILE A 3 -14.75 -0.86 5.33
CA ILE A 3 -13.83 0.27 5.14
C ILE A 3 -12.69 -0.20 4.26
N ASP A 4 -12.40 0.54 3.20
CA ASP A 4 -11.17 0.44 2.44
C ASP A 4 -10.43 1.77 2.43
N THR A 5 -9.12 1.72 2.31
CA THR A 5 -8.23 2.88 2.27
C THR A 5 -7.03 2.59 1.36
N TRP A 6 -6.12 3.56 1.25
CA TRP A 6 -4.79 3.30 0.71
C TRP A 6 -4.03 2.31 1.62
N ALA A 7 -2.94 1.76 1.11
CA ALA A 7 -2.11 0.80 1.80
C ALA A 7 -0.85 1.43 2.44
N VAL A 8 0.00 0.60 2.99
CA VAL A 8 1.35 0.78 3.54
C VAL A 8 1.46 1.62 4.82
N ASP A 9 0.52 2.50 5.13
CA ASP A 9 0.54 3.28 6.36
C ASP A 9 -0.08 2.50 7.52
N PHE A 10 0.44 2.73 8.72
CA PHE A 10 0.10 1.96 9.92
C PHE A 10 -0.01 2.83 11.16
N VAL A 11 -0.60 2.25 12.19
CA VAL A 11 -0.76 2.81 13.54
C VAL A 11 -0.17 1.84 14.55
N LEU A 12 0.61 2.33 15.50
CA LEU A 12 1.05 1.58 16.67
C LEU A 12 0.21 1.96 17.90
N LEU A 13 -0.22 0.94 18.64
CA LEU A 13 -0.98 1.13 19.86
C LEU A 13 -0.23 0.55 21.07
N ASP A 14 -0.38 1.19 22.20
CA ASP A 14 0.09 0.70 23.49
C ASP A 14 -0.84 -0.37 24.09
N GLY A 15 -0.54 -0.83 25.31
CA GLY A 15 -1.35 -1.83 26.03
C GLY A 15 -2.74 -1.34 26.44
N GLN A 16 -3.03 -0.07 26.34
CA GLN A 16 -4.33 0.56 26.59
C GLN A 16 -5.09 0.88 25.28
N GLY A 17 -4.53 0.53 24.12
CA GLY A 17 -5.11 0.82 22.81
C GLY A 17 -5.01 2.30 22.41
N GLN A 18 -4.09 3.06 23.03
CA GLN A 18 -3.81 4.44 22.64
C GLN A 18 -2.73 4.49 21.58
N ILE A 19 -2.82 5.47 20.67
CA ILE A 19 -1.82 5.68 19.60
C ILE A 19 -0.48 6.07 20.23
N ILE A 20 0.59 5.45 19.76
CA ILE A 20 1.99 5.77 20.08
C ILE A 20 2.58 6.58 18.92
N GLY A 21 3.07 7.79 19.22
CA GLY A 21 3.68 8.67 18.23
C GLY A 21 2.69 9.15 17.16
N ASP A 22 3.22 9.57 16.03
CA ASP A 22 2.44 10.06 14.91
C ASP A 22 2.24 8.96 13.85
N THR A 23 1.08 8.95 13.21
CA THR A 23 0.86 8.18 11.99
C THR A 23 1.43 8.97 10.82
N VAL A 24 2.62 8.58 10.36
CA VAL A 24 3.38 9.30 9.33
C VAL A 24 2.97 8.80 7.95
N ALA A 25 2.63 9.74 7.06
CA ALA A 25 2.24 9.42 5.69
C ALA A 25 3.41 8.81 4.88
N TYR A 26 3.11 7.87 4.01
CA TYR A 26 4.09 7.12 3.20
C TYR A 26 4.97 8.00 2.28
N ARG A 27 4.56 9.23 2.00
CA ARG A 27 5.35 10.18 1.19
C ARG A 27 6.40 10.93 1.98
N ASP A 28 6.55 10.65 3.27
CA ASP A 28 7.62 11.18 4.10
C ASP A 28 8.98 10.61 3.67
N GLY A 29 10.04 11.41 3.81
CA GLY A 29 11.40 11.06 3.35
C GLY A 29 12.19 10.17 4.31
N ARG A 30 11.63 9.76 5.47
CA ARG A 30 12.33 9.00 6.52
C ARG A 30 12.92 7.67 6.07
N THR A 31 12.39 7.09 5.01
CA THR A 31 12.83 5.79 4.47
C THR A 31 14.00 5.88 3.50
N ALA A 32 14.50 7.08 3.23
CA ALA A 32 15.63 7.26 2.32
C ALA A 32 16.87 6.51 2.83
N GLY A 33 17.49 5.66 1.97
CA GLY A 33 18.68 4.88 2.31
C GLY A 33 18.42 3.64 3.21
N ILE A 34 17.19 3.41 3.66
CA ILE A 34 16.88 2.26 4.54
C ILE A 34 17.10 0.93 3.82
N ARG A 35 16.71 0.82 2.54
CA ARG A 35 16.93 -0.41 1.77
C ARG A 35 18.40 -0.79 1.71
N GLU A 36 19.27 0.18 1.39
CA GLU A 36 20.71 0.00 1.29
C GLU A 36 21.31 -0.40 2.63
N ALA A 37 20.82 0.19 3.72
CA ALA A 37 21.25 -0.16 5.08
C ALA A 37 20.82 -1.58 5.50
N LEU A 38 19.72 -2.06 4.98
CA LEU A 38 19.19 -3.41 5.28
C LEU A 38 19.80 -4.51 4.40
N GLU A 39 20.39 -4.17 3.25
CA GLU A 39 20.91 -5.14 2.27
C GLU A 39 21.83 -6.22 2.88
N PRO A 40 22.72 -5.92 3.85
CA PRO A 40 23.56 -6.96 4.47
C PRO A 40 22.79 -7.98 5.32
N ALA A 41 21.66 -7.59 5.94
CA ALA A 41 20.86 -8.44 6.81
C ALA A 41 19.69 -9.10 6.05
N LEU A 42 19.11 -8.39 5.11
CA LEU A 42 17.98 -8.83 4.30
C LEU A 42 18.19 -8.36 2.85
N PRO A 43 18.95 -9.12 2.04
CA PRO A 43 19.12 -8.82 0.63
C PRO A 43 17.77 -8.70 -0.09
N PHE A 44 17.61 -7.69 -0.93
CA PHE A 44 16.31 -7.45 -1.58
C PHE A 44 15.83 -8.64 -2.41
N ALA A 45 16.74 -9.37 -3.07
CA ALA A 45 16.38 -10.57 -3.82
C ALA A 45 15.74 -11.65 -2.92
N GLU A 46 16.25 -11.83 -1.68
CA GLU A 46 15.67 -12.73 -0.69
C GLU A 46 14.32 -12.20 -0.19
N HIS A 47 14.26 -10.91 0.15
CA HIS A 47 13.03 -10.26 0.59
C HIS A 47 11.91 -10.42 -0.44
N TYR A 48 12.23 -10.16 -1.71
CA TYR A 48 11.27 -10.34 -2.81
C TYR A 48 10.86 -11.81 -3.01
N ALA A 49 11.81 -12.74 -3.00
CA ALA A 49 11.52 -14.15 -3.17
C ALA A 49 10.53 -14.69 -2.12
N ARG A 50 10.56 -14.13 -0.90
CA ARG A 50 9.68 -14.52 0.20
C ARG A 50 8.32 -13.82 0.14
N THR A 51 8.27 -12.54 -0.20
CA THR A 51 7.03 -11.73 -0.13
C THR A 51 6.40 -11.47 -1.48
N GLY A 52 7.17 -11.52 -2.55
CA GLY A 52 6.72 -11.13 -3.89
C GLY A 52 6.40 -9.65 -4.05
N ILE A 53 6.73 -8.80 -3.06
CA ILE A 53 6.37 -7.38 -3.07
C ILE A 53 7.48 -6.56 -3.73
N GLN A 54 7.10 -5.78 -4.76
CA GLN A 54 8.03 -4.87 -5.44
C GLN A 54 8.66 -3.88 -4.47
N TYR A 55 9.87 -3.43 -4.80
CA TYR A 55 10.47 -2.34 -4.05
C TYR A 55 9.71 -1.03 -4.28
N GLN A 56 9.30 -0.46 -3.17
CA GLN A 56 8.91 0.95 -3.07
C GLN A 56 9.54 1.50 -1.78
N PRO A 57 10.12 2.70 -1.79
CA PRO A 57 10.78 3.25 -0.60
C PRO A 57 9.83 3.34 0.60
N PHE A 58 8.54 3.42 0.35
CA PHE A 58 7.49 3.55 1.35
C PHE A 58 6.86 2.21 1.80
N ASN A 59 7.33 1.03 1.37
CA ASN A 59 6.80 -0.21 1.93
C ASN A 59 6.93 -0.19 3.46
N THR A 60 5.94 -0.73 4.14
CA THR A 60 5.82 -0.69 5.61
C THR A 60 7.05 -1.26 6.31
N ALA A 61 7.67 -2.31 5.75
CA ALA A 61 8.92 -2.89 6.26
C ALA A 61 10.03 -1.84 6.42
N TYR A 62 10.18 -0.95 5.42
CA TYR A 62 11.17 0.13 5.46
C TYR A 62 10.75 1.27 6.40
N GLN A 63 9.44 1.57 6.46
CA GLN A 63 8.91 2.55 7.42
C GLN A 63 9.15 2.10 8.87
N LEU A 64 8.90 0.81 9.19
CA LEU A 64 9.17 0.25 10.52
C LEU A 64 10.67 0.20 10.84
N ALA A 65 11.51 -0.10 9.86
CA ALA A 65 12.96 -0.04 10.04
C ALA A 65 13.46 1.39 10.30
N ALA A 66 12.92 2.39 9.61
CA ALA A 66 13.19 3.81 9.89
C ALA A 66 12.73 4.19 11.30
N LEU A 67 11.50 3.83 11.67
CA LEU A 67 10.96 4.08 13.01
C LEU A 67 11.84 3.44 14.11
N LYS A 68 12.30 2.21 13.91
CA LYS A 68 13.20 1.52 14.84
C LYS A 68 14.50 2.29 15.05
N ASN A 69 15.04 2.90 13.99
CA ASN A 69 16.28 3.67 14.07
C ASN A 69 16.09 5.03 14.76
N GLU A 70 14.99 5.71 14.45
CA GLU A 70 14.74 7.07 14.90
C GLU A 70 14.03 7.12 16.26
N HIS A 71 13.09 6.20 16.49
CA HIS A 71 12.22 6.15 17.66
C HIS A 71 12.09 4.73 18.24
N PRO A 72 13.20 4.09 18.65
CA PRO A 72 13.18 2.71 19.17
C PRO A 72 12.29 2.55 20.41
N ASP A 73 12.11 3.60 21.20
CA ASP A 73 11.22 3.67 22.36
C ASP A 73 9.74 3.48 21.98
N GLN A 74 9.30 4.07 20.87
CA GLN A 74 7.94 3.90 20.37
C GLN A 74 7.68 2.45 19.98
N LEU A 75 8.62 1.83 19.26
CA LEU A 75 8.51 0.43 18.86
C LEU A 75 8.52 -0.50 20.09
N ALA A 76 9.34 -0.22 21.10
CA ALA A 76 9.40 -1.00 22.33
C ALA A 76 8.12 -0.88 23.18
N ALA A 77 7.45 0.27 23.14
CA ALA A 77 6.17 0.50 23.85
C ALA A 77 4.98 -0.15 23.11
N ALA A 78 5.10 -0.41 21.82
CA ALA A 78 4.02 -0.94 21.00
C ALA A 78 3.57 -2.35 21.45
N LYS A 79 2.26 -2.55 21.46
CA LYS A 79 1.60 -3.84 21.73
C LYS A 79 0.73 -4.30 20.57
N THR A 80 0.37 -3.39 19.67
CA THR A 80 -0.50 -3.68 18.54
C THR A 80 -0.05 -2.86 17.34
N PHE A 81 0.14 -3.53 16.23
CA PHE A 81 0.34 -2.96 14.90
C PHE A 81 -0.93 -3.16 14.08
N LEU A 82 -1.47 -2.09 13.51
CA LEU A 82 -2.62 -2.13 12.62
C LEU A 82 -2.36 -1.27 11.39
N MET A 83 -2.79 -1.76 10.21
CA MET A 83 -2.90 -0.89 9.05
C MET A 83 -3.99 0.16 9.28
N VAL A 84 -3.97 1.26 8.54
CA VAL A 84 -4.95 2.36 8.75
C VAL A 84 -6.40 1.88 8.72
N PRO A 85 -6.86 1.07 7.73
CA PRO A 85 -8.26 0.60 7.74
C PRO A 85 -8.55 -0.34 8.91
N ASP A 86 -7.56 -1.12 9.33
CA ASP A 86 -7.68 -2.05 10.46
C ASP A 86 -7.79 -1.28 11.79
N TYR A 87 -7.05 -0.18 11.92
CA TYR A 87 -7.21 0.72 13.07
C TYR A 87 -8.62 1.32 13.13
N LEU A 88 -9.15 1.78 11.99
CA LEU A 88 -10.53 2.29 11.94
C LEU A 88 -11.55 1.20 12.30
N ASN A 89 -11.36 -0.01 11.80
CA ASN A 89 -12.18 -1.17 12.16
C ASN A 89 -12.06 -1.52 13.65
N PHE A 90 -10.85 -1.46 14.22
CA PHE A 90 -10.62 -1.63 15.67
C PHE A 90 -11.39 -0.59 16.49
N LYS A 91 -11.39 0.68 16.08
CA LYS A 91 -12.15 1.73 16.76
C LYS A 91 -13.65 1.49 16.74
N LEU A 92 -14.16 0.87 15.68
CA LEU A 92 -15.58 0.54 15.54
C LEU A 92 -16.02 -0.70 16.35
N THR A 93 -15.14 -1.71 16.42
CA THR A 93 -15.52 -3.05 16.92
C THR A 93 -14.79 -3.47 18.20
N GLY A 94 -13.67 -2.83 18.53
CA GLY A 94 -12.76 -3.28 19.60
C GLY A 94 -11.93 -4.51 19.21
N VAL A 95 -12.03 -5.03 17.99
CA VAL A 95 -11.31 -6.24 17.54
C VAL A 95 -10.07 -5.82 16.75
N ALA A 96 -8.90 -6.20 17.25
CA ALA A 96 -7.63 -5.97 16.58
C ALA A 96 -7.30 -7.15 15.64
N ALA A 97 -7.21 -6.88 14.36
CA ALA A 97 -6.82 -7.81 13.30
C ALA A 97 -6.27 -7.02 12.11
N ASN A 98 -5.45 -7.65 11.27
CA ASN A 98 -5.01 -7.07 10.01
C ASN A 98 -5.69 -7.78 8.84
N GLU A 99 -6.19 -7.02 7.87
CA GLU A 99 -6.82 -7.61 6.70
C GLU A 99 -5.76 -7.92 5.62
N TYR A 100 -5.87 -9.08 5.00
CA TYR A 100 -4.83 -9.67 4.15
C TYR A 100 -4.41 -8.79 2.97
N THR A 101 -5.36 -8.17 2.25
CA THR A 101 -5.04 -7.39 1.05
C THR A 101 -4.20 -6.16 1.37
N ASN A 102 -4.42 -5.56 2.54
CA ASN A 102 -3.62 -4.44 3.02
C ASN A 102 -2.32 -4.93 3.69
N ALA A 103 -2.40 -5.97 4.55
CA ALA A 103 -1.23 -6.54 5.20
C ALA A 103 -0.18 -7.04 4.21
N SER A 104 -0.57 -7.62 3.07
CA SER A 104 0.36 -8.10 2.04
C SER A 104 1.26 -6.99 1.48
N THR A 105 0.77 -5.74 1.43
CA THR A 105 1.55 -4.60 0.91
C THR A 105 2.70 -4.17 1.81
N THR A 106 2.72 -4.67 3.05
CA THR A 106 3.75 -4.31 4.05
C THR A 106 5.15 -4.81 3.68
N ALA A 107 5.26 -5.79 2.77
CA ALA A 107 6.46 -6.58 2.53
C ALA A 107 6.94 -7.35 3.78
N LEU A 108 6.01 -7.73 4.68
CA LEU A 108 6.23 -8.54 5.88
C LEU A 108 5.40 -9.83 5.86
N VAL A 109 4.57 -10.02 4.84
CA VAL A 109 3.72 -11.21 4.67
C VAL A 109 4.35 -12.12 3.63
N GLY A 110 4.48 -13.41 3.97
CA GLY A 110 4.99 -14.41 3.03
C GLY A 110 4.01 -14.65 1.89
N ALA A 111 4.50 -14.65 0.66
CA ALA A 111 3.66 -14.84 -0.52
C ALA A 111 2.93 -16.18 -0.51
N GLU A 112 3.61 -17.26 -0.14
CA GLU A 112 2.99 -18.60 -0.12
C GLU A 112 2.17 -18.86 1.15
N SER A 113 2.67 -18.40 2.32
CA SER A 113 1.99 -18.61 3.60
C SER A 113 0.75 -17.76 3.79
N GLN A 114 0.69 -16.59 3.14
CA GLN A 114 -0.36 -15.58 3.34
C GLN A 114 -0.49 -15.13 4.81
N ASP A 115 0.58 -15.28 5.56
CA ASP A 115 0.71 -14.88 6.97
C ASP A 115 2.03 -14.14 7.18
N TRP A 116 2.19 -13.52 8.34
CA TRP A 116 3.41 -12.81 8.71
C TRP A 116 4.65 -13.69 8.56
N ASP A 117 5.68 -13.16 7.91
CA ASP A 117 6.95 -13.86 7.74
C ASP A 117 7.86 -13.60 8.94
N ASP A 118 7.92 -14.57 9.84
CA ASP A 118 8.69 -14.46 11.10
C ASP A 118 10.19 -14.25 10.87
N GLU A 119 10.74 -14.76 9.76
CA GLU A 119 12.16 -14.59 9.45
C GLU A 119 12.46 -13.16 9.00
N ILE A 120 11.61 -12.57 8.14
CA ILE A 120 11.75 -11.16 7.74
C ILE A 120 11.60 -10.26 8.97
N ILE A 121 10.56 -10.48 9.79
CA ILE A 121 10.31 -9.71 11.01
C ILE A 121 11.53 -9.80 11.94
N SER A 122 12.10 -10.99 12.12
CA SER A 122 13.29 -11.22 12.92
C SER A 122 14.53 -10.52 12.35
N LYS A 123 14.77 -10.61 11.02
CA LYS A 123 15.91 -9.95 10.36
C LYS A 123 15.84 -8.43 10.46
N LEU A 124 14.64 -7.86 10.43
CA LEU A 124 14.42 -6.44 10.68
C LEU A 124 14.51 -6.06 12.16
N GLY A 125 14.53 -7.09 13.06
CA GLY A 125 14.53 -6.89 14.51
C GLY A 125 13.29 -6.20 15.02
N LEU A 126 12.14 -6.54 14.46
CA LEU A 126 10.84 -6.06 14.89
C LEU A 126 10.22 -7.01 15.93
N PRO A 127 9.44 -6.50 16.89
CA PRO A 127 8.77 -7.36 17.87
C PRO A 127 7.61 -8.12 17.23
N ARG A 128 7.73 -9.45 17.12
CA ARG A 128 6.71 -10.29 16.46
C ARG A 128 5.32 -10.17 17.08
N GLU A 129 5.29 -10.00 18.38
CA GLU A 129 4.07 -9.96 19.18
C GLU A 129 3.12 -8.79 18.89
N ILE A 130 3.59 -7.73 18.25
CA ILE A 130 2.72 -6.60 17.90
C ILE A 130 1.84 -6.87 16.67
N PHE A 131 2.24 -7.82 15.81
CA PHE A 131 1.54 -8.14 14.57
C PHE A 131 0.33 -9.03 14.85
N GLN A 132 -0.85 -8.47 14.64
CA GLN A 132 -2.13 -9.11 14.91
C GLN A 132 -2.44 -10.22 13.89
N PRO A 133 -3.36 -11.18 14.20
CA PRO A 133 -3.75 -12.20 13.23
C PRO A 133 -4.27 -11.60 11.93
N ILE A 134 -3.86 -12.20 10.82
CA ILE A 134 -4.36 -11.83 9.49
C ILE A 134 -5.74 -12.44 9.29
N ARG A 135 -6.67 -11.61 8.81
CA ARG A 135 -8.03 -12.00 8.42
C ARG A 135 -8.19 -11.84 6.91
N MET A 136 -8.88 -12.80 6.30
CA MET A 136 -9.17 -12.74 4.87
C MET A 136 -10.34 -11.80 4.56
N PRO A 137 -10.35 -11.15 3.38
CA PRO A 137 -11.49 -10.35 2.95
C PRO A 137 -12.77 -11.22 2.86
N GLY A 138 -13.92 -10.61 3.13
CA GLY A 138 -15.21 -11.28 3.21
C GLY A 138 -15.58 -11.75 4.62
N GLN A 139 -14.66 -11.78 5.57
CA GLN A 139 -14.93 -12.20 6.95
C GLN A 139 -15.62 -11.09 7.77
N ALA A 140 -16.52 -11.50 8.65
CA ALA A 140 -17.07 -10.61 9.65
C ALA A 140 -16.06 -10.35 10.76
N LEU A 141 -15.83 -9.08 11.08
CA LEU A 141 -14.96 -8.69 12.20
C LEU A 141 -15.76 -8.64 13.51
N GLY A 142 -16.96 -8.11 13.49
CA GLY A 142 -17.86 -8.05 14.64
C GLY A 142 -18.85 -6.89 14.58
N PRO A 143 -19.75 -6.80 15.58
CA PRO A 143 -20.68 -5.66 15.74
C PRO A 143 -19.94 -4.41 16.23
N PHE A 144 -20.57 -3.26 16.14
CA PHE A 144 -20.09 -2.05 16.77
C PHE A 144 -19.96 -2.20 18.30
N THR A 145 -18.99 -1.51 18.90
CA THR A 145 -18.93 -1.34 20.36
C THR A 145 -20.18 -0.65 20.87
N ALA A 146 -20.47 -0.79 22.17
CA ALA A 146 -21.59 -0.09 22.80
C ALA A 146 -21.51 1.42 22.61
N GLU A 147 -20.32 1.99 22.79
CA GLU A 147 -20.05 3.43 22.61
C GLU A 147 -20.40 3.90 21.19
N ILE A 148 -19.97 3.17 20.17
CA ILE A 148 -20.29 3.52 18.77
C ILE A 148 -21.78 3.40 18.50
N ARG A 149 -22.42 2.31 18.94
CA ARG A 149 -23.89 2.12 18.79
C ARG A 149 -24.68 3.27 19.41
N ASP A 150 -24.28 3.67 20.61
CA ASP A 150 -24.95 4.78 21.33
C ASP A 150 -24.76 6.11 20.59
N ALA A 151 -23.55 6.34 20.05
CA ALA A 151 -23.24 7.57 19.33
C ALA A 151 -23.97 7.70 17.99
N VAL A 152 -24.12 6.60 17.23
CA VAL A 152 -24.75 6.62 15.90
C VAL A 152 -26.23 6.25 15.91
N GLY A 153 -26.73 5.66 17.00
CA GLY A 153 -28.15 5.30 17.19
C GLY A 153 -28.58 4.01 16.48
N PHE A 154 -27.68 3.19 15.97
CA PHE A 154 -27.97 1.88 15.38
C PHE A 154 -26.82 0.90 15.58
N ASP A 155 -27.08 -0.40 15.39
CA ASP A 155 -26.03 -1.44 15.36
C ASP A 155 -25.72 -1.86 13.92
N CYS A 156 -24.46 -2.23 13.69
CA CYS A 156 -24.00 -2.70 12.40
C CYS A 156 -22.85 -3.68 12.56
N THR A 157 -22.86 -4.76 11.79
CA THR A 157 -21.72 -5.67 11.69
C THR A 157 -20.70 -5.10 10.72
N VAL A 158 -19.44 -5.02 11.17
CA VAL A 158 -18.30 -4.69 10.30
C VAL A 158 -17.85 -5.96 9.58
N LEU A 159 -17.86 -5.89 8.26
CA LEU A 159 -17.30 -6.91 7.36
C LEU A 159 -16.02 -6.36 6.78
N LEU A 160 -15.01 -7.19 6.65
CA LEU A 160 -13.76 -6.83 5.98
C LEU A 160 -13.95 -6.93 4.45
N PRO A 161 -13.99 -5.82 3.70
CA PRO A 161 -13.77 -5.89 2.26
C PRO A 161 -12.30 -6.24 1.98
N ALA A 162 -11.87 -6.20 0.73
CA ALA A 162 -10.46 -6.00 0.43
C ALA A 162 -10.10 -4.58 0.90
N THR A 163 -9.47 -4.44 2.07
CA THR A 163 -9.27 -3.13 2.70
C THR A 163 -8.23 -2.24 2.02
N HIS A 164 -7.40 -2.82 1.13
CA HIS A 164 -6.65 -2.05 0.16
C HIS A 164 -7.58 -1.60 -0.98
N ASP A 165 -7.74 -0.30 -1.19
CA ASP A 165 -8.66 0.30 -2.18
C ASP A 165 -8.49 -0.29 -3.59
N THR A 166 -7.25 -0.54 -4.02
CA THR A 166 -6.96 -1.21 -5.28
C THR A 166 -7.42 -2.68 -5.27
N GLY A 167 -7.38 -3.35 -4.12
CA GLY A 167 -7.94 -4.70 -3.96
C GLY A 167 -9.44 -4.72 -4.18
N SER A 168 -10.15 -3.78 -3.57
CA SER A 168 -11.58 -3.57 -3.77
C SER A 168 -11.90 -3.17 -5.21
N ALA A 169 -11.06 -2.32 -5.84
CA ALA A 169 -11.25 -1.92 -7.23
C ALA A 169 -11.13 -3.11 -8.20
N PHE A 170 -10.15 -4.00 -8.02
CA PHE A 170 -10.03 -5.23 -8.83
C PHE A 170 -11.25 -6.12 -8.65
N LEU A 171 -11.66 -6.36 -7.40
CA LEU A 171 -12.82 -7.19 -7.07
C LEU A 171 -14.12 -6.65 -7.66
N ALA A 172 -14.27 -5.34 -7.79
CA ALA A 172 -15.47 -4.70 -8.33
C ALA A 172 -15.59 -4.79 -9.86
N VAL A 173 -14.54 -5.17 -10.59
CA VAL A 173 -14.58 -5.28 -12.05
C VAL A 173 -15.36 -6.53 -12.45
N PRO A 174 -16.44 -6.43 -13.24
CA PRO A 174 -17.20 -7.58 -13.72
C PRO A 174 -16.43 -8.27 -14.88
N ALA A 175 -15.28 -8.87 -14.54
CA ALA A 175 -14.46 -9.59 -15.51
C ALA A 175 -15.24 -10.76 -16.12
N ARG A 176 -15.03 -11.04 -17.41
CA ARG A 176 -15.72 -12.13 -18.12
C ARG A 176 -15.02 -13.47 -17.96
N ASP A 177 -13.75 -13.43 -17.67
CA ASP A 177 -12.88 -14.60 -17.50
C ASP A 177 -11.66 -14.24 -16.64
N ASP A 178 -10.81 -15.21 -16.37
CA ASP A 178 -9.58 -15.12 -15.61
C ASP A 178 -8.38 -14.54 -16.38
N LYS A 179 -8.59 -14.06 -17.62
CA LYS A 179 -7.57 -13.45 -18.49
C LYS A 179 -7.67 -11.93 -18.52
N ALA A 180 -8.54 -11.37 -17.71
CA ALA A 180 -8.71 -9.92 -17.64
C ALA A 180 -7.42 -9.23 -17.21
N VAL A 181 -7.09 -8.13 -17.91
CA VAL A 181 -6.04 -7.21 -17.50
C VAL A 181 -6.71 -6.00 -16.87
N TYR A 182 -6.28 -5.64 -15.67
CA TYR A 182 -6.85 -4.56 -14.88
C TYR A 182 -5.94 -3.34 -14.93
N LEU A 183 -6.53 -2.17 -15.06
CA LEU A 183 -5.86 -0.90 -14.91
C LEU A 183 -6.63 -0.04 -13.90
N SER A 184 -6.15 0.03 -12.67
CA SER A 184 -6.62 0.99 -11.69
C SER A 184 -5.87 2.30 -11.89
N SER A 185 -6.54 3.30 -12.48
CA SER A 185 -5.92 4.58 -12.86
C SER A 185 -6.37 5.70 -11.93
N GLY A 186 -5.48 6.12 -11.06
CA GLY A 186 -5.64 7.21 -10.10
C GLY A 186 -4.36 8.03 -9.98
N THR A 187 -4.03 8.48 -8.79
CA THR A 187 -2.73 9.11 -8.48
C THR A 187 -1.57 8.20 -8.93
N TRP A 188 -1.68 6.93 -8.62
CA TRP A 188 -0.93 5.81 -9.20
C TRP A 188 -1.76 5.15 -10.31
N SER A 189 -1.09 4.47 -11.23
CA SER A 189 -1.72 3.54 -12.16
C SER A 189 -1.18 2.14 -11.87
N LEU A 190 -2.07 1.23 -11.49
CA LEU A 190 -1.73 -0.15 -11.16
C LEU A 190 -2.24 -1.04 -12.31
N LEU A 191 -1.30 -1.56 -13.07
CA LEU A 191 -1.59 -2.42 -14.23
C LEU A 191 -1.20 -3.86 -13.91
N GLY A 192 -2.14 -4.79 -14.01
CA GLY A 192 -1.88 -6.18 -13.69
C GLY A 192 -2.99 -7.16 -14.00
N VAL A 193 -2.84 -8.35 -13.48
CA VAL A 193 -3.75 -9.48 -13.60
C VAL A 193 -3.98 -10.12 -12.23
N GLU A 194 -4.98 -10.97 -12.11
CA GLU A 194 -5.15 -11.84 -10.94
C GLU A 194 -4.63 -13.24 -11.24
N ASN A 195 -3.78 -13.75 -10.34
CA ASN A 195 -3.23 -15.09 -10.42
C ASN A 195 -3.64 -15.95 -9.22
N PRO A 196 -3.80 -17.28 -9.39
CA PRO A 196 -4.03 -18.19 -8.25
C PRO A 196 -2.76 -18.48 -7.46
N GLN A 197 -1.57 -18.22 -8.01
CA GLN A 197 -0.27 -18.45 -7.38
C GLN A 197 0.61 -17.21 -7.54
N PRO A 198 1.49 -16.91 -6.57
CA PRO A 198 2.41 -15.77 -6.69
C PRO A 198 3.52 -16.07 -7.71
N ILE A 199 4.04 -15.02 -8.33
CA ILE A 199 5.21 -15.08 -9.23
C ILE A 199 6.35 -14.32 -8.57
N THR A 200 7.23 -15.05 -7.88
CA THR A 200 8.35 -14.48 -7.09
C THR A 200 9.72 -14.74 -7.72
N THR A 201 9.75 -14.95 -9.04
CA THR A 201 10.98 -15.27 -9.76
C THR A 201 11.96 -14.09 -9.84
N PRO A 202 13.26 -14.34 -10.09
CA PRO A 202 14.24 -13.28 -10.29
C PRO A 202 13.87 -12.32 -11.43
N GLU A 203 13.23 -12.81 -12.50
CA GLU A 203 12.78 -12.00 -13.62
C GLU A 203 11.63 -11.06 -13.20
N SER A 204 10.70 -11.57 -12.40
CA SER A 204 9.61 -10.76 -11.82
C SER A 204 10.17 -9.67 -10.91
N CYS A 205 11.14 -10.02 -10.07
CA CYS A 205 11.87 -9.09 -9.21
C CYS A 205 12.57 -8.00 -10.04
N ALA A 206 13.34 -8.38 -11.06
CA ALA A 206 14.06 -7.45 -11.93
C ALA A 206 13.12 -6.52 -12.71
N ALA A 207 11.94 -7.03 -13.11
CA ALA A 207 10.90 -6.24 -13.75
C ALA A 207 10.08 -5.38 -12.77
N ASN A 208 10.34 -5.50 -11.48
CA ASN A 208 9.67 -4.79 -10.38
C ASN A 208 8.14 -4.97 -10.40
N PHE A 209 7.67 -6.23 -10.55
CA PHE A 209 6.29 -6.61 -10.34
C PHE A 209 6.02 -6.96 -8.87
N THR A 210 4.78 -6.82 -8.45
CA THR A 210 4.32 -7.12 -7.09
C THR A 210 3.23 -8.18 -7.09
N ASN A 211 3.16 -8.99 -6.02
CA ASN A 211 2.14 -10.00 -5.78
C ASN A 211 1.32 -9.60 -4.55
N GLU A 212 0.49 -8.59 -4.69
CA GLU A 212 -0.36 -8.13 -3.58
C GLU A 212 -1.55 -9.07 -3.37
N GLY A 213 -1.94 -9.28 -2.12
CA GLY A 213 -3.07 -10.12 -1.77
C GLY A 213 -4.38 -9.68 -2.41
N GLY A 214 -5.17 -10.64 -2.86
CA GLY A 214 -6.49 -10.48 -3.42
C GLY A 214 -7.56 -11.25 -2.63
N TYR A 215 -8.78 -11.28 -3.16
CA TYR A 215 -9.89 -12.07 -2.64
C TYR A 215 -9.70 -13.57 -2.94
N GLU A 216 -10.24 -14.46 -2.12
CA GLU A 216 -10.15 -15.93 -2.28
C GLU A 216 -8.70 -16.44 -2.42
N SER A 217 -7.79 -15.86 -1.63
CA SER A 217 -6.35 -16.23 -1.66
C SER A 217 -5.67 -16.04 -3.02
N ARG A 218 -6.26 -15.26 -3.93
CA ARG A 218 -5.62 -14.89 -5.20
C ARG A 218 -4.59 -13.78 -4.98
N TYR A 219 -3.78 -13.55 -6.00
CA TYR A 219 -2.76 -12.51 -6.02
C TYR A 219 -3.06 -11.52 -7.13
N ARG A 220 -3.00 -10.25 -6.81
CA ARG A 220 -2.94 -9.17 -7.77
C ARG A 220 -1.50 -9.03 -8.24
N TYR A 221 -1.16 -9.69 -9.34
CA TYR A 221 0.16 -9.59 -9.95
C TYR A 221 0.19 -8.36 -10.83
N LEU A 222 0.77 -7.29 -10.34
CA LEU A 222 0.69 -5.97 -10.96
C LEU A 222 1.99 -5.19 -10.85
N LYS A 223 2.04 -4.08 -11.58
CA LYS A 223 3.09 -3.08 -11.49
C LYS A 223 2.48 -1.74 -11.11
N ASN A 224 3.01 -1.13 -10.06
CA ASN A 224 2.71 0.25 -9.71
C ASN A 224 3.48 1.17 -10.66
N ILE A 225 2.75 2.02 -11.36
CA ILE A 225 3.26 2.96 -12.35
C ILE A 225 2.84 4.37 -11.89
N MET A 226 3.69 5.36 -12.07
CA MET A 226 3.29 6.74 -11.80
C MET A 226 2.12 7.12 -12.73
N GLY A 227 0.98 7.46 -12.12
CA GLY A 227 -0.26 7.71 -12.82
C GLY A 227 -0.56 9.20 -13.03
N LEU A 228 -1.79 9.59 -12.74
CA LEU A 228 -2.29 10.95 -12.97
C LEU A 228 -1.58 12.02 -12.12
N TRP A 229 -0.83 11.61 -11.10
CA TRP A 229 0.05 12.51 -10.34
C TRP A 229 0.97 13.34 -11.24
N MET A 230 1.55 12.73 -12.28
CA MET A 230 2.45 13.42 -13.20
C MET A 230 1.74 14.55 -13.92
N ILE A 231 0.62 14.26 -14.58
CA ILE A 231 -0.12 15.29 -15.34
C ILE A 231 -0.76 16.34 -14.43
N GLN A 232 -1.16 15.96 -13.21
CA GLN A 232 -1.66 16.93 -12.22
C GLN A 232 -0.56 17.87 -11.75
N SER A 233 0.67 17.37 -11.58
CA SER A 233 1.84 18.18 -11.21
C SER A 233 2.23 19.12 -12.35
N VAL A 234 2.30 18.63 -13.58
CA VAL A 234 2.51 19.47 -14.78
C VAL A 234 1.45 20.58 -14.85
N ARG A 235 0.17 20.23 -14.68
CA ARG A 235 -0.94 21.19 -14.69
C ARG A 235 -0.80 22.27 -13.62
N ARG A 236 -0.38 21.88 -12.42
CA ARG A 236 -0.13 22.83 -11.31
C ARG A 236 0.99 23.79 -11.68
N GLU A 237 2.13 23.27 -12.12
CA GLU A 237 3.32 24.08 -12.46
C GLU A 237 3.08 25.02 -13.65
N LEU A 238 2.34 24.57 -14.67
CA LEU A 238 1.91 25.44 -15.77
C LEU A 238 1.02 26.58 -15.26
N GLY A 239 0.12 26.28 -14.32
CA GLY A 239 -0.75 27.29 -13.71
C GLY A 239 0.03 28.32 -12.89
N GLU A 240 1.05 27.90 -12.17
CA GLU A 240 1.93 28.78 -11.40
C GLU A 240 2.73 29.72 -12.32
N LYS A 241 3.18 29.22 -13.47
CA LYS A 241 3.90 30.02 -14.49
C LYS A 241 2.99 30.96 -15.27
N ALA A 242 1.76 30.56 -15.57
CA ALA A 242 0.83 31.31 -16.44
C ALA A 242 -0.24 32.11 -15.67
N GLY A 243 -0.31 31.99 -14.34
CA GLY A 243 -1.33 32.67 -13.52
C GLY A 243 -2.72 32.00 -13.53
N ALA A 244 -2.95 30.97 -14.37
CA ALA A 244 -4.17 30.18 -14.39
C ALA A 244 -3.85 28.73 -14.78
N ARG A 245 -4.45 27.77 -14.07
CA ARG A 245 -4.26 26.35 -14.37
C ARG A 245 -5.03 25.96 -15.63
N PRO A 246 -4.38 25.33 -16.63
CA PRO A 246 -5.09 24.82 -17.81
C PRO A 246 -6.11 23.75 -17.37
N THR A 247 -7.21 23.65 -18.09
CA THR A 247 -8.18 22.55 -17.91
C THR A 247 -7.65 21.24 -18.49
N PHE A 248 -8.19 20.10 -18.07
CA PHE A 248 -7.82 18.82 -18.67
C PHE A 248 -8.16 18.73 -20.18
N PRO A 249 -9.32 19.22 -20.67
CA PRO A 249 -9.58 19.30 -22.10
C PRO A 249 -8.52 20.09 -22.88
N GLU A 250 -8.04 21.22 -22.36
CA GLU A 250 -6.97 22.01 -22.99
C GLU A 250 -5.65 21.22 -23.06
N LEU A 251 -5.29 20.53 -21.98
CA LEU A 251 -4.08 19.68 -21.97
C LEU A 251 -4.19 18.52 -22.96
N ILE A 252 -5.35 17.87 -23.04
CA ILE A 252 -5.62 16.79 -23.99
C ILE A 252 -5.54 17.31 -25.43
N ALA A 253 -6.16 18.47 -25.72
CA ALA A 253 -6.09 19.07 -27.04
C ALA A 253 -4.66 19.45 -27.44
N ALA A 254 -3.87 19.99 -26.51
CA ALA A 254 -2.47 20.31 -26.74
C ALA A 254 -1.64 19.05 -27.02
N ALA A 255 -1.85 17.97 -26.26
CA ALA A 255 -1.19 16.69 -26.48
C ALA A 255 -1.55 16.07 -27.84
N GLN A 256 -2.83 16.14 -28.24
CA GLN A 256 -3.28 15.66 -29.55
C GLN A 256 -2.68 16.46 -30.72
N ALA A 257 -2.45 17.77 -30.51
CA ALA A 257 -1.79 18.61 -31.50
C ALA A 257 -0.30 18.28 -31.68
N CYS A 258 0.31 17.54 -30.74
CA CYS A 258 1.71 17.11 -30.77
C CYS A 258 1.84 15.63 -31.15
N SER A 259 0.99 15.11 -32.04
CA SER A 259 0.95 13.67 -32.42
C SER A 259 2.26 13.12 -32.96
N ASP A 260 3.11 13.97 -33.53
CA ASP A 260 4.39 13.58 -34.15
C ASP A 260 5.58 13.61 -33.17
N PHE A 261 5.33 13.84 -31.88
CA PHE A 261 6.41 13.84 -30.89
C PHE A 261 6.95 12.40 -30.70
N PRO A 262 8.25 12.15 -30.97
CA PRO A 262 8.78 10.78 -30.97
C PRO A 262 9.12 10.24 -29.57
N GLY A 263 9.04 11.08 -28.53
CA GLY A 263 9.44 10.75 -27.18
C GLY A 263 8.35 10.00 -26.41
N VAL A 264 8.79 9.03 -25.58
CA VAL A 264 7.95 8.34 -24.59
C VAL A 264 8.59 8.52 -23.21
N VAL A 265 7.78 8.89 -22.24
CA VAL A 265 8.22 9.01 -20.85
C VAL A 265 8.11 7.65 -20.17
N SER A 266 9.21 7.18 -19.56
CA SER A 266 9.17 5.99 -18.71
C SER A 266 8.56 6.35 -17.36
N THR A 267 7.28 6.06 -17.17
CA THR A 267 6.54 6.38 -15.96
C THR A 267 6.97 5.57 -14.72
N GLY A 268 7.83 4.58 -14.89
CA GLY A 268 8.43 3.81 -13.77
C GLY A 268 9.80 4.34 -13.32
N ASP A 269 10.25 5.49 -13.81
CA ASP A 269 11.51 6.10 -13.43
C ASP A 269 11.37 6.84 -12.10
N ASP A 270 12.28 6.57 -11.16
CA ASP A 270 12.27 7.13 -9.79
C ASP A 270 12.36 8.67 -9.78
N ARG A 271 12.86 9.28 -10.87
CA ARG A 271 12.87 10.74 -11.02
C ARG A 271 11.48 11.37 -10.94
N PHE A 272 10.42 10.62 -11.24
CA PHE A 272 9.03 11.12 -11.18
C PHE A 272 8.34 10.90 -9.84
N LEU A 273 8.97 10.22 -8.86
CA LEU A 273 8.36 9.96 -7.55
C LEU A 273 8.09 11.26 -6.77
N ALA A 274 9.08 12.14 -6.67
CA ALA A 274 8.97 13.40 -5.95
C ALA A 274 9.93 14.46 -6.53
N PRO A 275 9.83 14.83 -7.81
CA PRO A 275 10.71 15.82 -8.40
C PRO A 275 10.39 17.21 -7.84
N LYS A 276 11.41 18.09 -7.83
CA LYS A 276 11.20 19.50 -7.52
C LYS A 276 10.33 20.18 -8.58
N SER A 277 10.47 19.77 -9.83
CA SER A 277 9.64 20.15 -10.97
C SER A 277 9.38 18.92 -11.82
N MET A 278 8.13 18.74 -12.26
CA MET A 278 7.74 17.67 -13.17
C MET A 278 7.97 18.07 -14.63
N ILE A 279 8.15 19.36 -14.90
CA ILE A 279 8.35 19.91 -16.25
C ILE A 279 9.86 19.96 -16.60
N GLU A 280 10.73 20.20 -15.62
CA GLU A 280 12.18 20.26 -15.78
C GLU A 280 12.81 18.88 -15.61
#